data_9596837e739614bedbd941b2a9c7f8be
#
_entry.id   9596837e739614bedbd941b2a9c7f8be
#
_cell.length_a   1.000
_cell.length_b   1.000
_cell.length_c   1.000
_cell.angle_alpha   90.00
_cell.angle_beta   90.00
_cell.angle_gamma   90.00
#
_symmetry.space_group_name_H-M   'P 1'
#
loop_
_entity.id
_entity.type
_entity.pdbx_description
1 polymer ?
#
loop_
_entity_poly.entity_id
_entity_poly.type
_entity_poly.pdbx_seq_one_letter_code
_entity_poly.pdbx_strand_id
1 'polypeptide(L)'
;MENEYSPWAMFHSTDMGDNLEEVVETEDCKVLRMNDPSGDGLMTIYRVFDGVYLMYNDFHMSHCYSRFNSSSRIFCIDHCREGRIEHRTDKDMRYYMEQGDLRMDRRVHHSGDMYFPVSHYHGITVGFFLDHAELSVREAMPGVSFDLSALADKFCGKDSIYILRKHPSIEHIFSELYNVPARIRMDYFKIKVMELLVFLRALELSEYKDERPYFYSSQTEKIKAVHKLLTDDLTRNYTTEELAKQFDLSTAILKNGFKGVYGSPIYTYIRNYKMNVAASMLVTDRKKRIIEIASAVGYDNPSKFAAAFKEIFDTTPAEYRNDRR
;
A
#
# COMPACT_ATOMS: atom_id res chain seq x y z
N MET A 1 14.46 -6.37 34.67
CA MET A 1 14.21 -4.95 35.05
C MET A 1 14.86 -3.93 34.11
N GLU A 2 15.31 -4.35 32.91
CA GLU A 2 15.97 -3.44 31.94
C GLU A 2 15.06 -2.91 30.81
N ASN A 3 13.77 -3.31 30.79
CA ASN A 3 12.88 -3.01 29.65
C ASN A 3 11.84 -1.90 29.87
N GLU A 4 11.73 -1.31 31.05
CA GLU A 4 10.71 -0.28 31.32
C GLU A 4 11.06 1.11 30.76
N TYR A 5 12.31 1.35 30.33
CA TYR A 5 12.78 2.62 29.78
C TYR A 5 13.14 2.56 28.28
N SER A 6 12.87 1.45 27.59
CA SER A 6 13.13 1.40 26.14
C SER A 6 12.16 2.32 25.41
N PRO A 7 12.65 3.19 24.48
CA PRO A 7 11.80 3.99 23.57
C PRO A 7 10.81 3.12 22.77
N TRP A 8 11.10 1.83 22.68
CA TRP A 8 10.35 0.83 21.94
C TRP A 8 9.51 -0.11 22.82
N ALA A 9 9.36 0.18 24.12
CA ALA A 9 8.64 -0.68 25.06
C ALA A 9 7.24 -1.08 24.58
N MET A 10 6.52 -0.16 23.93
CA MET A 10 5.19 -0.42 23.37
C MET A 10 5.22 -1.40 22.20
N PHE A 11 6.28 -1.40 21.40
CA PHE A 11 6.47 -2.41 20.35
C PHE A 11 6.89 -3.76 20.92
N HIS A 12 7.66 -3.79 22.02
CA HIS A 12 8.02 -5.05 22.67
C HIS A 12 6.82 -5.74 23.33
N SER A 13 5.79 -4.97 23.73
CA SER A 13 4.52 -5.51 24.25
C SER A 13 3.53 -5.89 23.15
N THR A 14 3.86 -5.62 21.87
CA THR A 14 3.04 -5.90 20.70
C THR A 14 3.59 -7.14 20.00
N ASP A 15 2.75 -8.15 19.78
CA ASP A 15 3.13 -9.27 18.93
C ASP A 15 3.12 -8.83 17.47
N MET A 16 4.32 -8.77 16.89
CA MET A 16 4.52 -8.38 15.47
C MET A 16 4.61 -9.61 14.55
N GLY A 17 4.75 -10.82 15.12
CA GLY A 17 4.90 -12.07 14.39
C GLY A 17 6.35 -12.49 14.12
N ASP A 18 6.53 -13.76 13.74
CA ASP A 18 7.85 -14.40 13.55
C ASP A 18 8.46 -14.17 12.17
N ASN A 19 7.70 -13.59 11.25
CA ASN A 19 8.15 -13.30 9.87
C ASN A 19 8.81 -11.93 9.73
N LEU A 20 9.05 -11.25 10.85
CA LEU A 20 9.75 -9.97 10.92
C LEU A 20 11.13 -10.14 11.52
N GLU A 21 12.13 -9.63 10.80
CA GLU A 21 13.51 -9.54 11.24
C GLU A 21 13.83 -8.09 11.60
N GLU A 22 14.34 -7.86 12.81
CA GLU A 22 14.86 -6.56 13.19
C GLU A 22 16.25 -6.36 12.57
N VAL A 23 16.36 -5.35 11.69
CA VAL A 23 17.58 -5.02 10.97
C VAL A 23 18.36 -3.92 11.66
N VAL A 24 17.66 -2.91 12.19
CA VAL A 24 18.25 -1.75 12.89
C VAL A 24 17.34 -1.36 14.04
N GLU A 25 17.93 -1.07 15.20
CA GLU A 25 17.30 -0.37 16.31
C GLU A 25 18.22 0.72 16.84
N THR A 26 17.72 1.94 16.92
CA THR A 26 18.36 3.10 17.56
C THR A 26 17.33 3.77 18.48
N GLU A 27 17.69 4.86 19.14
CA GLU A 27 16.77 5.61 19.99
C GLU A 27 15.55 6.13 19.22
N ASP A 28 15.76 6.62 17.99
CA ASP A 28 14.73 7.29 17.17
C ASP A 28 14.22 6.48 15.99
N CYS A 29 14.90 5.41 15.61
CA CYS A 29 14.59 4.65 14.40
C CYS A 29 14.71 3.14 14.59
N LYS A 30 13.70 2.42 14.11
CA LYS A 30 13.69 0.95 14.03
C LYS A 30 13.39 0.53 12.60
N VAL A 31 14.14 -0.44 12.09
CA VAL A 31 13.91 -1.03 10.76
C VAL A 31 13.60 -2.51 10.90
N LEU A 32 12.44 -2.89 10.41
CA LEU A 32 11.99 -4.27 10.36
C LEU A 32 11.93 -4.73 8.90
N ARG A 33 12.46 -5.91 8.63
CA ARG A 33 12.32 -6.59 7.35
C ARG A 33 11.28 -7.70 7.47
N MET A 34 10.37 -7.73 6.52
CA MET A 34 9.40 -8.80 6.36
C MET A 34 9.84 -9.68 5.19
N ASN A 35 9.98 -10.98 5.44
CA ASN A 35 10.30 -11.97 4.43
C ASN A 35 9.11 -12.90 4.20
N ASP A 36 8.77 -13.13 2.94
CA ASP A 36 7.69 -14.03 2.54
C ASP A 36 8.10 -14.75 1.25
N PRO A 37 7.64 -15.98 0.99
CA PRO A 37 7.93 -16.66 -0.28
C PRO A 37 7.52 -15.88 -1.54
N SER A 38 6.60 -14.91 -1.42
CA SER A 38 6.14 -14.06 -2.53
C SER A 38 6.96 -12.78 -2.73
N GLY A 39 7.91 -12.48 -1.84
CA GLY A 39 8.75 -11.29 -1.90
C GLY A 39 9.22 -10.80 -0.53
N ASP A 40 9.64 -9.57 -0.47
CA ASP A 40 10.14 -8.93 0.75
C ASP A 40 9.55 -7.52 0.97
N GLY A 41 9.71 -7.02 2.18
CA GLY A 41 9.28 -5.68 2.53
C GLY A 41 10.11 -5.08 3.66
N LEU A 42 10.12 -3.76 3.71
CA LEU A 42 10.78 -3.00 4.77
C LEU A 42 9.77 -2.08 5.46
N MET A 43 9.85 -2.03 6.78
CA MET A 43 9.16 -1.05 7.61
C MET A 43 10.21 -0.22 8.35
N THR A 44 10.28 1.07 8.05
CA THR A 44 11.17 2.00 8.74
C THR A 44 10.34 2.88 9.66
N ILE A 45 10.50 2.68 10.96
CA ILE A 45 9.69 3.27 12.03
C ILE A 45 10.48 4.36 12.72
N TYR A 46 9.90 5.53 12.85
CA TYR A 46 10.46 6.66 13.61
C TYR A 46 9.58 6.98 14.80
N ARG A 47 10.20 7.15 15.98
CA ARG A 47 9.52 7.64 17.18
C ARG A 47 9.42 9.17 17.12
N VAL A 48 8.23 9.68 16.84
CA VAL A 48 8.01 11.14 16.68
C VAL A 48 7.79 11.83 18.01
N PHE A 49 6.92 11.26 18.85
CA PHE A 49 6.67 11.63 20.24
C PHE A 49 6.53 10.36 21.07
N ASP A 50 6.43 10.52 22.39
CA ASP A 50 6.07 9.37 23.22
C ASP A 50 4.69 8.85 22.83
N GLY A 51 4.60 7.54 22.52
CA GLY A 51 3.38 6.92 21.99
C GLY A 51 3.00 7.27 20.56
N VAL A 52 3.81 8.07 19.82
CA VAL A 52 3.54 8.43 18.42
C VAL A 52 4.66 7.98 17.50
N TYR A 53 4.32 7.18 16.51
CA TYR A 53 5.26 6.60 15.55
C TYR A 53 4.85 6.91 14.12
N LEU A 54 5.84 7.21 13.27
CA LEU A 54 5.68 7.35 11.83
C LEU A 54 6.46 6.22 11.16
N MET A 55 5.77 5.43 10.35
CA MET A 55 6.32 4.23 9.70
C MET A 55 6.22 4.36 8.19
N TYR A 56 7.35 4.21 7.50
CA TYR A 56 7.37 3.97 6.06
C TYR A 56 7.26 2.49 5.80
N ASN A 57 6.30 2.13 4.96
CA ASN A 57 6.07 0.77 4.51
C ASN A 57 6.46 0.68 3.04
N ASP A 58 7.32 -0.27 2.70
CA ASP A 58 7.78 -0.53 1.34
C ASP A 58 7.79 -2.05 1.11
N PHE A 59 6.72 -2.56 0.48
CA PHE A 59 6.50 -3.97 0.26
C PHE A 59 6.53 -4.30 -1.23
N HIS A 60 7.39 -5.27 -1.58
CA HIS A 60 7.52 -5.85 -2.92
C HIS A 60 7.17 -7.34 -2.87
N MET A 61 5.91 -7.64 -2.55
CA MET A 61 5.38 -8.99 -2.40
C MET A 61 3.91 -9.05 -2.80
N SER A 62 3.39 -10.22 -3.13
CA SER A 62 1.98 -10.38 -3.48
C SER A 62 1.07 -10.61 -2.27
N HIS A 63 1.63 -11.16 -1.18
CA HIS A 63 0.93 -11.33 0.08
C HIS A 63 1.91 -11.44 1.24
N CYS A 64 1.40 -11.26 2.46
CA CYS A 64 2.08 -11.64 3.69
C CYS A 64 1.04 -11.97 4.77
N TYR A 65 1.49 -12.60 5.84
CA TYR A 65 0.67 -12.85 7.02
C TYR A 65 1.07 -11.89 8.14
N SER A 66 0.15 -11.06 8.60
CA SER A 66 0.37 -10.20 9.77
C SER A 66 -0.10 -10.94 11.02
N ARG A 67 0.74 -10.99 12.05
CA ARG A 67 0.38 -11.46 13.39
C ARG A 67 0.20 -10.31 14.37
N PHE A 68 0.18 -9.09 13.88
CA PHE A 68 0.06 -7.90 14.72
C PHE A 68 -1.10 -8.03 15.70
N ASN A 69 -0.79 -8.03 16.97
CA ASN A 69 -1.73 -8.05 18.07
C ASN A 69 -1.21 -7.17 19.22
N SER A 70 -2.02 -6.28 19.71
CA SER A 70 -1.68 -5.38 20.79
C SER A 70 -2.83 -5.27 21.79
N SER A 71 -2.52 -5.29 23.07
CA SER A 71 -3.48 -4.99 24.13
C SER A 71 -3.69 -3.48 24.35
N SER A 72 -2.84 -2.65 23.76
CA SER A 72 -2.91 -1.18 23.85
C SER A 72 -4.03 -0.62 22.98
N ARG A 73 -4.63 0.49 23.41
CA ARG A 73 -5.54 1.26 22.56
C ARG A 73 -4.76 2.00 21.49
N ILE A 74 -4.92 1.57 20.24
CA ILE A 74 -4.19 2.14 19.11
C ILE A 74 -5.15 2.87 18.18
N PHE A 75 -4.68 3.96 17.60
CA PHE A 75 -5.28 4.63 16.46
C PHE A 75 -4.23 4.79 15.37
N CYS A 76 -4.51 4.33 14.17
CA CYS A 76 -3.60 4.42 13.03
C CYS A 76 -4.22 5.18 11.87
N ILE A 77 -3.36 5.90 11.17
CA ILE A 77 -3.65 6.63 9.96
C ILE A 77 -2.67 6.14 8.89
N ASP A 78 -3.17 5.42 7.89
CA ASP A 78 -2.38 4.89 6.79
C ASP A 78 -2.63 5.72 5.53
N HIS A 79 -1.59 6.16 4.86
CA HIS A 79 -1.64 6.79 3.54
C HIS A 79 -0.99 5.87 2.50
N CYS A 80 -1.68 5.62 1.41
CA CYS A 80 -1.14 4.87 0.28
C CYS A 80 -0.52 5.81 -0.74
N ARG A 81 0.80 5.74 -0.95
CA ARG A 81 1.51 6.49 -1.99
C ARG A 81 1.44 5.79 -3.33
N GLU A 82 1.72 4.48 -3.34
CA GLU A 82 1.80 3.67 -4.54
C GLU A 82 1.33 2.25 -4.25
N GLY A 83 0.83 1.57 -5.27
CA GLY A 83 0.38 0.19 -5.14
C GLY A 83 -1.05 0.06 -4.63
N ARG A 84 -1.35 -1.10 -4.08
CA ARG A 84 -2.67 -1.44 -3.55
C ARG A 84 -2.56 -2.45 -2.43
N ILE A 85 -3.44 -2.31 -1.44
CA ILE A 85 -3.62 -3.30 -0.39
C ILE A 85 -5.07 -3.72 -0.29
N GLU A 86 -5.31 -5.04 -0.23
CA GLU A 86 -6.62 -5.64 -0.02
C GLU A 86 -6.92 -5.74 1.46
N HIS A 87 -8.12 -5.35 1.85
CA HIS A 87 -8.66 -5.55 3.19
C HIS A 87 -9.93 -6.38 3.13
N ARG A 88 -10.14 -7.22 4.14
CA ARG A 88 -11.36 -8.00 4.33
C ARG A 88 -12.26 -7.37 5.39
N THR A 89 -13.56 -7.53 5.20
CA THR A 89 -14.57 -7.21 6.22
C THR A 89 -15.10 -8.50 6.85
N ASP A 90 -15.73 -8.38 8.01
CA ASP A 90 -16.39 -9.52 8.69
C ASP A 90 -17.54 -10.13 7.87
N LYS A 91 -18.05 -9.43 6.85
CA LYS A 91 -19.13 -9.86 5.98
C LYS A 91 -18.67 -10.57 4.70
N ASP A 92 -17.46 -11.12 4.70
CA ASP A 92 -16.85 -11.79 3.54
C ASP A 92 -16.81 -10.89 2.28
N MET A 93 -16.65 -9.59 2.49
CA MET A 93 -16.44 -8.62 1.43
C MET A 93 -15.02 -8.09 1.47
N ARG A 94 -14.54 -7.63 0.34
CA ARG A 94 -13.21 -7.04 0.18
C ARG A 94 -13.31 -5.61 -0.32
N TYR A 95 -12.39 -4.79 0.13
CA TYR A 95 -12.18 -3.45 -0.39
C TYR A 95 -10.68 -3.19 -0.57
N TYR A 96 -10.36 -2.20 -1.36
CA TYR A 96 -8.98 -1.90 -1.72
C TYR A 96 -8.65 -0.46 -1.36
N MET A 97 -7.52 -0.29 -0.69
CA MET A 97 -6.88 1.00 -0.52
C MET A 97 -5.98 1.24 -1.72
N GLU A 98 -6.07 2.41 -2.33
CA GLU A 98 -5.32 2.77 -3.53
C GLU A 98 -4.59 4.10 -3.36
N GLN A 99 -3.77 4.45 -4.35
CA GLN A 99 -2.97 5.66 -4.31
C GLN A 99 -3.79 6.90 -3.96
N GLY A 100 -3.34 7.65 -2.97
CA GLY A 100 -3.95 8.88 -2.44
C GLY A 100 -5.03 8.63 -1.39
N ASP A 101 -5.35 7.39 -1.05
CA ASP A 101 -6.30 7.08 0.01
C ASP A 101 -5.66 7.21 1.39
N LEU A 102 -6.47 7.68 2.33
CA LEU A 102 -6.16 7.66 3.76
C LEU A 102 -7.10 6.69 4.47
N ARG A 103 -6.53 5.73 5.17
CA ARG A 103 -7.28 4.78 6.00
C ARG A 103 -7.05 5.09 7.46
N MET A 104 -8.10 5.06 8.25
CA MET A 104 -8.04 5.22 9.71
C MET A 104 -8.71 4.03 10.38
N ASP A 105 -8.05 3.45 11.37
CA ASP A 105 -8.58 2.36 12.17
C ASP A 105 -7.91 2.23 13.55
N ARG A 106 -8.43 1.32 14.37
CA ARG A 106 -7.93 1.01 15.72
C ARG A 106 -7.06 -0.24 15.79
N ARG A 107 -6.69 -0.84 14.68
CA ARG A 107 -5.90 -2.09 14.58
C ARG A 107 -6.50 -3.30 15.30
N VAL A 108 -7.80 -3.28 15.62
CA VAL A 108 -8.46 -4.37 16.35
C VAL A 108 -8.43 -5.70 15.57
N HIS A 109 -8.49 -5.63 14.24
CA HIS A 109 -8.49 -6.79 13.34
C HIS A 109 -7.37 -6.67 12.31
N HIS A 110 -6.13 -6.50 12.77
CA HIS A 110 -4.98 -6.33 11.89
C HIS A 110 -4.19 -7.63 11.64
N SER A 111 -4.51 -8.70 12.37
CA SER A 111 -3.94 -10.03 12.13
C SER A 111 -4.61 -10.73 10.95
N GLY A 112 -3.85 -11.54 10.22
CA GLY A 112 -4.33 -12.34 9.10
C GLY A 112 -3.59 -12.09 7.79
N ASP A 113 -4.15 -12.66 6.71
CA ASP A 113 -3.59 -12.50 5.38
C ASP A 113 -3.78 -11.08 4.84
N MET A 114 -2.69 -10.50 4.40
CA MET A 114 -2.63 -9.22 3.69
C MET A 114 -2.23 -9.48 2.24
N TYR A 115 -2.99 -8.95 1.29
CA TYR A 115 -2.75 -9.13 -0.14
C TYR A 115 -2.43 -7.81 -0.81
N PHE A 116 -1.43 -7.85 -1.68
CA PHE A 116 -0.99 -6.74 -2.51
C PHE A 116 -1.24 -7.11 -3.98
N PRO A 117 -2.40 -6.76 -4.54
CA PRO A 117 -2.82 -7.24 -5.87
C PRO A 117 -1.86 -6.93 -7.01
N VAL A 118 -1.09 -5.86 -6.87
CA VAL A 118 -0.09 -5.44 -7.86
C VAL A 118 1.35 -5.77 -7.42
N SER A 119 1.50 -6.63 -6.41
CA SER A 119 2.79 -7.06 -5.82
C SER A 119 3.67 -5.90 -5.36
N HIS A 120 3.06 -4.78 -5.05
CA HIS A 120 3.72 -3.56 -4.59
C HIS A 120 2.79 -2.73 -3.71
N TYR A 121 3.32 -2.22 -2.60
CA TYR A 121 2.66 -1.25 -1.74
C TYR A 121 3.71 -0.35 -1.09
N HIS A 122 3.56 0.95 -1.27
CA HIS A 122 4.40 1.96 -0.64
C HIS A 122 3.51 2.98 0.06
N GLY A 123 3.70 3.16 1.36
CA GLY A 123 2.84 4.04 2.16
C GLY A 123 3.48 4.52 3.45
N ILE A 124 2.77 5.40 4.13
CA ILE A 124 3.14 5.87 5.48
C ILE A 124 2.00 5.51 6.44
N THR A 125 2.36 4.99 7.59
CA THR A 125 1.48 4.83 8.74
C THR A 125 1.90 5.82 9.83
N VAL A 126 0.94 6.58 10.38
CA VAL A 126 1.12 7.31 11.63
C VAL A 126 0.30 6.60 12.69
N GLY A 127 0.97 6.03 13.68
CA GLY A 127 0.38 5.25 14.76
C GLY A 127 0.43 5.98 16.09
N PHE A 128 -0.68 5.94 16.82
CA PHE A 128 -0.85 6.55 18.14
C PHE A 128 -1.23 5.46 19.15
N PHE A 129 -0.37 5.22 20.13
CA PHE A 129 -0.70 4.47 21.32
C PHE A 129 -1.38 5.44 22.29
N LEU A 130 -2.70 5.45 22.31
CA LEU A 130 -3.53 6.53 22.87
C LEU A 130 -3.20 6.85 24.32
N ASP A 131 -2.87 5.82 25.12
CA ASP A 131 -2.58 5.99 26.55
C ASP A 131 -1.32 6.85 26.83
N HIS A 132 -0.37 6.90 25.89
CA HIS A 132 0.86 7.70 25.95
C HIS A 132 0.80 8.93 25.04
N ALA A 133 0.29 8.75 23.82
CA ALA A 133 0.25 9.79 22.81
C ALA A 133 -0.57 11.02 23.21
N GLU A 134 -1.64 10.84 23.99
CA GLU A 134 -2.52 11.94 24.43
C GLU A 134 -1.75 13.04 25.15
N LEU A 135 -0.86 12.66 26.08
CA LEU A 135 -0.06 13.59 26.86
C LEU A 135 1.00 14.26 26.00
N SER A 136 1.79 13.48 25.27
CA SER A 136 2.92 13.97 24.49
C SER A 136 2.50 14.92 23.35
N VAL A 137 1.36 14.64 22.70
CA VAL A 137 0.77 15.53 21.68
C VAL A 137 0.29 16.85 22.29
N ARG A 138 -0.33 16.80 23.47
CA ARG A 138 -0.78 18.01 24.18
C ARG A 138 0.39 18.90 24.59
N GLU A 139 1.48 18.31 25.08
CA GLU A 139 2.68 19.04 25.46
C GLU A 139 3.42 19.65 24.26
N ALA A 140 3.37 18.98 23.10
CA ALA A 140 4.02 19.44 21.89
C ALA A 140 3.42 20.73 21.30
N MET A 141 2.13 21.01 21.55
CA MET A 141 1.46 22.22 21.06
C MET A 141 0.59 22.86 22.18
N PRO A 142 1.24 23.60 23.12
CA PRO A 142 0.51 24.28 24.16
C PRO A 142 -0.53 25.27 23.61
N GLY A 143 -1.72 25.26 24.17
CA GLY A 143 -2.83 26.12 23.73
C GLY A 143 -3.70 25.54 22.61
N VAL A 144 -3.33 24.40 22.03
CA VAL A 144 -4.18 23.64 21.13
C VAL A 144 -4.65 22.37 21.85
N SER A 145 -5.96 22.27 22.05
CA SER A 145 -6.54 21.07 22.66
C SER A 145 -6.71 19.97 21.62
N PHE A 146 -6.00 18.87 21.82
CA PHE A 146 -6.21 17.62 21.11
C PHE A 146 -6.79 16.58 22.06
N ASP A 147 -7.83 15.92 21.61
CA ASP A 147 -8.38 14.71 22.20
C ASP A 147 -8.27 13.61 21.14
N LEU A 148 -7.21 12.82 21.24
CA LEU A 148 -6.93 11.75 20.28
C LEU A 148 -7.95 10.63 20.37
N SER A 149 -8.50 10.39 21.55
CA SER A 149 -9.56 9.40 21.74
C SER A 149 -10.84 9.83 21.03
N ALA A 150 -11.25 11.09 21.18
CA ALA A 150 -12.40 11.65 20.46
C ALA A 150 -12.15 11.70 18.94
N LEU A 151 -10.91 11.97 18.50
CA LEU A 151 -10.54 11.92 17.07
C LEU A 151 -10.67 10.50 16.53
N ALA A 152 -10.18 9.51 17.25
CA ALA A 152 -10.33 8.10 16.88
C ALA A 152 -11.80 7.66 16.87
N ASP A 153 -12.63 8.11 17.81
CA ASP A 153 -14.07 7.84 17.83
C ASP A 153 -14.80 8.50 16.66
N LYS A 154 -14.40 9.73 16.28
CA LYS A 154 -14.95 10.43 15.13
C LYS A 154 -14.85 9.62 13.84
N PHE A 155 -13.69 8.98 13.57
CA PHE A 155 -13.46 8.25 12.35
C PHE A 155 -13.78 6.75 12.46
N CYS A 156 -13.48 6.15 13.61
CA CYS A 156 -13.51 4.69 13.73
C CYS A 156 -14.72 4.17 14.52
N GLY A 157 -15.48 5.03 15.20
CA GLY A 157 -16.64 4.61 15.98
C GLY A 157 -16.34 3.38 16.87
N LYS A 158 -17.21 2.38 16.82
CA LYS A 158 -16.99 1.07 17.44
C LYS A 158 -16.25 0.16 16.45
N ASP A 159 -14.92 0.31 16.37
CA ASP A 159 -14.00 -0.54 15.60
C ASP A 159 -14.24 -0.57 14.07
N SER A 160 -14.92 0.45 13.54
CA SER A 160 -15.08 0.61 12.10
C SER A 160 -13.79 1.14 11.45
N ILE A 161 -13.63 0.83 10.17
CA ILE A 161 -12.55 1.38 9.36
C ILE A 161 -13.12 2.54 8.54
N TYR A 162 -12.43 3.67 8.53
CA TYR A 162 -12.79 4.82 7.71
C TYR A 162 -11.76 5.03 6.59
N ILE A 163 -12.23 5.25 5.36
CA ILE A 163 -11.34 5.58 4.24
C ILE A 163 -11.77 6.92 3.66
N LEU A 164 -10.83 7.86 3.66
CA LEU A 164 -10.94 9.13 2.97
C LEU A 164 -10.25 8.99 1.61
N ARG A 165 -11.02 9.19 0.52
CA ARG A 165 -10.52 9.12 -0.85
C ARG A 165 -9.86 10.43 -1.25
N LYS A 166 -8.66 10.35 -1.84
CA LYS A 166 -7.92 11.42 -2.53
C LYS A 166 -8.28 12.85 -2.13
N HIS A 167 -7.81 13.31 -1.00
CA HIS A 167 -8.06 14.67 -0.53
C HIS A 167 -6.82 15.56 -0.77
N PRO A 168 -6.93 16.70 -1.48
CA PRO A 168 -5.76 17.53 -1.84
C PRO A 168 -4.88 17.95 -0.66
N SER A 169 -5.47 18.31 0.49
CA SER A 169 -4.70 18.71 1.67
C SER A 169 -3.96 17.52 2.30
N ILE A 170 -4.54 16.30 2.22
CA ILE A 170 -3.87 15.06 2.67
C ILE A 170 -2.69 14.76 1.75
N GLU A 171 -2.88 14.81 0.44
CA GLU A 171 -1.81 14.62 -0.53
C GLU A 171 -0.65 15.60 -0.31
N HIS A 172 -0.95 16.86 0.00
CA HIS A 172 0.05 17.86 0.31
C HIS A 172 0.87 17.46 1.55
N ILE A 173 0.21 17.10 2.66
CA ILE A 173 0.89 16.72 3.91
C ILE A 173 1.81 15.51 3.69
N PHE A 174 1.30 14.45 3.05
CA PHE A 174 2.06 13.21 2.88
C PHE A 174 3.12 13.30 1.78
N SER A 175 2.90 14.06 0.69
CA SER A 175 3.91 14.22 -0.37
C SER A 175 5.22 14.80 0.17
N GLU A 176 5.14 15.71 1.12
CA GLU A 176 6.33 16.29 1.76
C GLU A 176 7.03 15.31 2.69
N LEU A 177 6.30 14.40 3.35
CA LEU A 177 6.90 13.39 4.23
C LEU A 177 7.82 12.40 3.49
N TYR A 178 7.58 12.15 2.20
CA TYR A 178 8.39 11.19 1.43
C TYR A 178 9.78 11.71 1.03
N ASN A 179 10.04 13.01 1.13
CA ASN A 179 11.30 13.63 0.67
C ASN A 179 12.00 14.48 1.74
N VAL A 180 11.93 14.07 3.01
CA VAL A 180 12.49 14.84 4.13
C VAL A 180 14.01 14.64 4.24
N PRO A 181 14.82 15.70 4.16
CA PRO A 181 16.26 15.61 4.40
C PRO A 181 16.58 15.07 5.79
N ALA A 182 17.56 14.16 5.89
CA ALA A 182 17.88 13.46 7.14
C ALA A 182 18.16 14.42 8.32
N ARG A 183 18.84 15.56 8.06
CA ARG A 183 19.25 16.54 9.09
C ARG A 183 18.09 17.24 9.82
N ILE A 184 16.88 17.29 9.22
CA ILE A 184 15.69 17.96 9.80
C ILE A 184 14.56 16.99 10.04
N ARG A 185 14.77 15.69 9.78
CA ARG A 185 13.73 14.69 9.66
C ARG A 185 12.83 14.63 10.89
N MET A 186 13.42 14.49 12.07
CA MET A 186 12.65 14.32 13.30
C MET A 186 11.80 15.54 13.64
N ASP A 187 12.34 16.74 13.49
CA ASP A 187 11.57 17.97 13.74
C ASP A 187 10.47 18.16 12.69
N TYR A 188 10.77 17.83 11.45
CA TYR A 188 9.79 17.91 10.37
C TYR A 188 8.64 16.93 10.56
N PHE A 189 8.91 15.70 11.01
CA PHE A 189 7.88 14.72 11.34
C PHE A 189 6.95 15.21 12.45
N LYS A 190 7.48 15.84 13.49
CA LYS A 190 6.70 16.46 14.57
C LYS A 190 5.72 17.49 14.01
N ILE A 191 6.21 18.39 13.16
CA ILE A 191 5.38 19.43 12.53
C ILE A 191 4.27 18.79 11.67
N LYS A 192 4.61 17.82 10.84
CA LYS A 192 3.65 17.18 9.92
C LYS A 192 2.61 16.31 10.62
N VAL A 193 2.97 15.64 11.71
CA VAL A 193 2.01 14.91 12.55
C VAL A 193 1.02 15.90 13.17
N MET A 194 1.48 17.04 13.68
CA MET A 194 0.62 18.06 14.27
C MET A 194 -0.29 18.70 13.20
N GLU A 195 0.23 19.01 12.02
CA GLU A 195 -0.56 19.50 10.87
C GLU A 195 -1.67 18.50 10.49
N LEU A 196 -1.34 17.22 10.39
CA LEU A 196 -2.30 16.16 10.09
C LEU A 196 -3.42 16.11 11.13
N LEU A 197 -3.09 16.16 12.41
CA LEU A 197 -4.08 16.15 13.52
C LEU A 197 -4.99 17.37 13.47
N VAL A 198 -4.45 18.57 13.21
CA VAL A 198 -5.25 19.80 13.05
C VAL A 198 -6.23 19.67 11.89
N PHE A 199 -5.75 19.17 10.74
CA PHE A 199 -6.55 18.95 9.55
C PHE A 199 -7.69 17.95 9.82
N LEU A 200 -7.37 16.78 10.38
CA LEU A 200 -8.38 15.73 10.65
C LEU A 200 -9.41 16.16 11.68
N ARG A 201 -9.04 16.98 12.65
CA ARG A 201 -9.98 17.57 13.60
C ARG A 201 -11.01 18.45 12.90
N ALA A 202 -10.57 19.26 11.92
CA ALA A 202 -11.42 20.20 11.20
C ALA A 202 -12.30 19.53 10.11
N LEU A 203 -11.96 18.31 9.69
CA LEU A 203 -12.66 17.62 8.60
C LEU A 203 -14.12 17.29 8.97
N GLU A 204 -15.08 17.68 8.15
CA GLU A 204 -16.51 17.39 8.34
C GLU A 204 -16.89 16.09 7.63
N LEU A 205 -17.23 15.03 8.38
CA LEU A 205 -17.52 13.71 7.80
C LEU A 205 -18.78 13.66 6.93
N SER A 206 -19.73 14.58 7.15
CA SER A 206 -20.95 14.67 6.36
C SER A 206 -20.70 15.02 4.87
N GLU A 207 -19.55 15.62 4.56
CA GLU A 207 -19.14 15.98 3.21
C GLU A 207 -18.55 14.80 2.44
N TYR A 208 -18.15 13.75 3.14
CA TYR A 208 -17.44 12.61 2.57
C TYR A 208 -18.24 11.33 2.81
N LYS A 209 -18.93 10.85 1.78
CA LYS A 209 -19.54 9.52 1.81
C LYS A 209 -18.48 8.45 1.63
N ASP A 210 -18.61 7.36 2.38
CA ASP A 210 -17.83 6.16 2.13
C ASP A 210 -18.27 5.51 0.81
N GLU A 211 -17.63 5.93 -0.28
CA GLU A 211 -17.91 5.43 -1.64
C GLU A 211 -17.06 4.20 -2.00
N ARG A 212 -16.59 3.44 -1.00
CA ARG A 212 -15.77 2.25 -1.27
C ARG A 212 -16.57 1.23 -2.08
N PRO A 213 -16.06 0.80 -3.24
CA PRO A 213 -16.60 -0.37 -3.88
C PRO A 213 -16.22 -1.60 -3.04
N TYR A 214 -17.22 -2.26 -2.48
CA TYR A 214 -17.07 -3.55 -1.84
C TYR A 214 -17.32 -4.66 -2.87
N PHE A 215 -16.47 -5.68 -2.82
CA PHE A 215 -16.56 -6.84 -3.70
C PHE A 215 -16.78 -8.09 -2.86
N TYR A 216 -17.68 -8.95 -3.29
CA TYR A 216 -17.84 -10.28 -2.68
C TYR A 216 -16.54 -11.07 -2.87
N SER A 217 -16.11 -11.78 -1.82
CA SER A 217 -14.88 -12.60 -1.88
C SER A 217 -14.91 -13.60 -3.03
N SER A 218 -16.06 -14.24 -3.28
CA SER A 218 -16.23 -15.19 -4.39
C SER A 218 -15.99 -14.56 -5.78
N GLN A 219 -16.41 -13.30 -5.97
CA GLN A 219 -16.15 -12.57 -7.22
C GLN A 219 -14.67 -12.18 -7.31
N THR A 220 -14.09 -11.74 -6.20
CA THR A 220 -12.67 -11.36 -6.15
C THR A 220 -11.75 -12.54 -6.47
N GLU A 221 -12.05 -13.74 -5.97
CA GLU A 221 -11.28 -14.94 -6.31
C GLU A 221 -11.35 -15.28 -7.80
N LYS A 222 -12.53 -15.16 -8.43
CA LYS A 222 -12.66 -15.31 -9.88
C LYS A 222 -11.82 -14.26 -10.64
N ILE A 223 -11.82 -13.01 -10.18
CA ILE A 223 -11.00 -11.92 -10.78
C ILE A 223 -9.51 -12.23 -10.65
N LYS A 224 -9.06 -12.71 -9.48
CA LYS A 224 -7.65 -13.14 -9.27
C LYS A 224 -7.29 -14.32 -10.17
N ALA A 225 -8.19 -15.26 -10.37
CA ALA A 225 -7.99 -16.37 -11.30
C ALA A 225 -7.91 -15.91 -12.77
N VAL A 226 -8.70 -14.90 -13.17
CA VAL A 226 -8.56 -14.25 -14.49
C VAL A 226 -7.18 -13.61 -14.63
N HIS A 227 -6.73 -12.86 -13.63
CA HIS A 227 -5.40 -12.26 -13.65
C HIS A 227 -4.31 -13.31 -13.81
N LYS A 228 -4.37 -14.39 -13.03
CA LYS A 228 -3.42 -15.49 -13.13
C LYS A 228 -3.37 -16.07 -14.53
N LEU A 229 -4.53 -16.37 -15.14
CA LEU A 229 -4.60 -16.88 -16.51
C LEU A 229 -3.93 -15.94 -17.51
N LEU A 230 -4.13 -14.61 -17.35
CA LEU A 230 -3.58 -13.59 -18.25
C LEU A 230 -2.07 -13.37 -18.09
N THR A 231 -1.51 -13.70 -16.92
CA THR A 231 -0.09 -13.52 -16.63
C THR A 231 0.73 -14.79 -16.76
N ASP A 232 0.11 -15.96 -16.67
CA ASP A 232 0.79 -17.27 -16.86
C ASP A 232 1.23 -17.48 -18.32
N ASP A 233 0.47 -16.98 -19.29
CA ASP A 233 0.83 -17.04 -20.72
C ASP A 233 0.57 -15.69 -21.41
N LEU A 234 1.63 -14.90 -21.55
CA LEU A 234 1.58 -13.57 -22.17
C LEU A 234 1.42 -13.62 -23.70
N THR A 235 1.62 -14.76 -24.32
CA THR A 235 1.50 -14.89 -25.78
C THR A 235 0.05 -14.96 -26.23
N ARG A 236 -0.84 -15.45 -25.37
CA ARG A 236 -2.27 -15.60 -25.66
C ARG A 236 -3.03 -14.30 -25.39
N ASN A 237 -3.87 -13.93 -26.32
CA ASN A 237 -4.80 -12.80 -26.18
C ASN A 237 -6.21 -13.33 -25.93
N TYR A 238 -6.92 -12.73 -25.00
CA TYR A 238 -8.30 -13.08 -24.65
C TYR A 238 -9.20 -11.86 -24.83
N THR A 239 -10.40 -12.08 -25.33
CA THR A 239 -11.45 -11.06 -25.29
C THR A 239 -12.10 -11.03 -23.91
N THR A 240 -12.72 -9.91 -23.57
CA THR A 240 -13.46 -9.78 -22.30
C THR A 240 -14.61 -10.80 -22.23
N GLU A 241 -15.25 -11.09 -23.35
CA GLU A 241 -16.34 -12.02 -23.49
C GLU A 241 -15.91 -13.47 -23.24
N GLU A 242 -14.76 -13.87 -23.78
CA GLU A 242 -14.17 -15.20 -23.51
C GLU A 242 -13.85 -15.38 -22.03
N LEU A 243 -13.18 -14.37 -21.40
CA LEU A 243 -12.87 -14.40 -19.99
C LEU A 243 -14.13 -14.45 -19.12
N ALA A 244 -15.12 -13.61 -19.43
CA ALA A 244 -16.37 -13.56 -18.68
C ALA A 244 -17.09 -14.92 -18.73
N LYS A 245 -17.16 -15.55 -19.90
CA LYS A 245 -17.75 -16.88 -20.09
C LYS A 245 -16.97 -17.97 -19.36
N GLN A 246 -15.62 -17.95 -19.46
CA GLN A 246 -14.77 -18.98 -18.84
C GLN A 246 -14.85 -18.97 -17.31
N PHE A 247 -15.00 -17.80 -16.69
CA PHE A 247 -15.04 -17.65 -15.24
C PHE A 247 -16.46 -17.46 -14.67
N ASP A 248 -17.48 -17.65 -15.49
CA ASP A 248 -18.89 -17.48 -15.07
C ASP A 248 -19.12 -16.14 -14.38
N LEU A 249 -18.81 -15.06 -15.11
CA LEU A 249 -19.01 -13.67 -14.74
C LEU A 249 -19.73 -12.93 -15.86
N SER A 250 -20.50 -11.89 -15.53
CA SER A 250 -20.90 -10.94 -16.56
C SER A 250 -19.71 -10.07 -16.96
N THR A 251 -19.70 -9.57 -18.19
CA THR A 251 -18.65 -8.66 -18.67
C THR A 251 -18.54 -7.38 -17.82
N ALA A 252 -19.68 -6.89 -17.29
CA ALA A 252 -19.72 -5.74 -16.39
C ALA A 252 -19.05 -6.05 -15.05
N ILE A 253 -19.36 -7.18 -14.41
CA ILE A 253 -18.73 -7.62 -13.16
C ILE A 253 -17.23 -7.84 -13.38
N LEU A 254 -16.84 -8.47 -14.48
CA LEU A 254 -15.43 -8.68 -14.80
C LEU A 254 -14.67 -7.35 -14.96
N LYS A 255 -15.18 -6.40 -15.76
CA LYS A 255 -14.54 -5.11 -15.99
C LYS A 255 -14.43 -4.29 -14.70
N ASN A 256 -15.52 -4.16 -13.96
CA ASN A 256 -15.56 -3.38 -12.73
C ASN A 256 -14.74 -4.04 -11.62
N GLY A 257 -14.87 -5.35 -11.46
CA GLY A 257 -14.13 -6.12 -10.47
C GLY A 257 -12.63 -6.09 -10.74
N PHE A 258 -12.21 -6.32 -12.00
CA PHE A 258 -10.79 -6.26 -12.35
C PHE A 258 -10.19 -4.87 -12.10
N LYS A 259 -10.88 -3.79 -12.53
CA LYS A 259 -10.46 -2.43 -12.23
C LYS A 259 -10.44 -2.16 -10.72
N GLY A 260 -11.42 -2.67 -9.97
CA GLY A 260 -11.49 -2.54 -8.52
C GLY A 260 -10.31 -3.22 -7.82
N VAL A 261 -9.95 -4.43 -8.24
CA VAL A 261 -8.83 -5.20 -7.66
C VAL A 261 -7.48 -4.65 -8.07
N TYR A 262 -7.27 -4.41 -9.37
CA TYR A 262 -5.95 -4.08 -9.95
C TYR A 262 -5.75 -2.60 -10.29
N GLY A 263 -6.74 -1.75 -10.07
CA GLY A 263 -6.65 -0.30 -10.26
C GLY A 263 -6.83 0.20 -11.69
N SER A 264 -6.79 -0.68 -12.68
CA SER A 264 -6.90 -0.30 -14.09
C SER A 264 -7.70 -1.32 -14.92
N PRO A 265 -8.25 -0.91 -16.07
CA PRO A 265 -8.94 -1.84 -16.98
C PRO A 265 -8.03 -2.99 -17.42
N ILE A 266 -8.60 -4.16 -17.68
CA ILE A 266 -7.89 -5.41 -18.04
C ILE A 266 -6.84 -5.17 -19.13
N TYR A 267 -7.26 -4.56 -20.24
CA TYR A 267 -6.36 -4.33 -21.38
C TYR A 267 -5.17 -3.44 -21.01
N THR A 268 -5.42 -2.33 -20.31
CA THR A 268 -4.36 -1.39 -19.87
C THR A 268 -3.41 -2.10 -18.91
N TYR A 269 -3.95 -2.84 -17.95
CA TYR A 269 -3.15 -3.59 -16.97
C TYR A 269 -2.22 -4.61 -17.66
N ILE A 270 -2.77 -5.46 -18.51
CA ILE A 270 -2.00 -6.51 -19.18
C ILE A 270 -0.98 -5.92 -20.16
N ARG A 271 -1.32 -4.84 -20.86
CA ARG A 271 -0.36 -4.13 -21.71
C ARG A 271 0.85 -3.63 -20.91
N ASN A 272 0.59 -2.98 -19.77
CA ASN A 272 1.66 -2.49 -18.90
C ASN A 272 2.48 -3.64 -18.31
N TYR A 273 1.82 -4.72 -17.89
CA TYR A 273 2.47 -5.91 -17.36
C TYR A 273 3.40 -6.55 -18.40
N LYS A 274 2.93 -6.75 -19.66
CA LYS A 274 3.75 -7.24 -20.77
C LYS A 274 4.98 -6.37 -21.01
N MET A 275 4.84 -5.05 -20.94
CA MET A 275 5.97 -4.13 -21.14
C MET A 275 6.96 -4.17 -19.98
N ASN A 276 6.51 -4.32 -18.74
CA ASN A 276 7.39 -4.47 -17.58
C ASN A 276 8.19 -5.80 -17.66
N VAL A 277 7.53 -6.89 -18.04
CA VAL A 277 8.22 -8.18 -18.28
C VAL A 277 9.26 -8.03 -19.40
N ALA A 278 8.91 -7.37 -20.50
CA ALA A 278 9.85 -7.12 -21.58
C ALA A 278 11.04 -6.26 -21.14
N ALA A 279 10.80 -5.22 -20.32
CA ALA A 279 11.85 -4.37 -19.76
C ALA A 279 12.82 -5.18 -18.89
N SER A 280 12.30 -6.07 -18.03
CA SER A 280 13.13 -7.00 -17.26
C SER A 280 13.97 -7.91 -18.19
N MET A 281 13.35 -8.54 -19.20
CA MET A 281 14.05 -9.40 -20.15
C MET A 281 15.12 -8.65 -20.94
N LEU A 282 14.91 -7.38 -21.28
CA LEU A 282 15.90 -6.56 -21.98
C LEU A 282 17.19 -6.38 -21.16
N VAL A 283 17.07 -6.35 -19.83
CA VAL A 283 18.21 -6.17 -18.91
C VAL A 283 18.84 -7.52 -18.55
N THR A 284 18.04 -8.55 -18.26
CA THR A 284 18.52 -9.85 -17.77
C THR A 284 18.99 -10.78 -18.91
N ASP A 285 18.28 -10.77 -20.05
CA ASP A 285 18.51 -11.65 -21.19
C ASP A 285 19.14 -10.90 -22.37
N ARG A 286 20.28 -10.27 -22.15
CA ARG A 286 20.93 -9.39 -23.15
C ARG A 286 21.26 -10.05 -24.50
N LYS A 287 21.38 -11.39 -24.52
CA LYS A 287 21.64 -12.16 -25.73
C LYS A 287 20.42 -12.34 -26.62
N LYS A 288 19.21 -12.24 -26.04
CA LYS A 288 17.98 -12.37 -26.83
C LYS A 288 17.79 -11.16 -27.75
N ARG A 289 17.41 -11.41 -28.99
CA ARG A 289 17.03 -10.34 -29.91
C ARG A 289 15.76 -9.65 -29.46
N ILE A 290 15.60 -8.38 -29.78
CA ILE A 290 14.40 -7.59 -29.40
C ILE A 290 13.12 -8.24 -29.95
N ILE A 291 13.17 -8.82 -31.14
CA ILE A 291 12.05 -9.54 -31.74
C ILE A 291 11.66 -10.80 -30.93
N GLU A 292 12.61 -11.50 -30.35
CA GLU A 292 12.35 -12.67 -29.51
C GLU A 292 11.69 -12.29 -28.20
N ILE A 293 12.10 -11.14 -27.63
CA ILE A 293 11.45 -10.56 -26.44
C ILE A 293 10.03 -10.10 -26.78
N ALA A 294 9.83 -9.41 -27.90
CA ALA A 294 8.50 -9.01 -28.36
C ALA A 294 7.56 -10.22 -28.49
N SER A 295 8.02 -11.30 -29.13
CA SER A 295 7.23 -12.53 -29.27
C SER A 295 6.94 -13.18 -27.92
N ALA A 296 7.91 -13.22 -26.99
CA ALA A 296 7.72 -13.79 -25.65
C ALA A 296 6.65 -13.07 -24.83
N VAL A 297 6.40 -11.79 -25.09
CA VAL A 297 5.32 -11.02 -24.45
C VAL A 297 4.08 -10.85 -25.35
N GLY A 298 3.96 -11.70 -26.40
CA GLY A 298 2.77 -11.80 -27.25
C GLY A 298 2.59 -10.68 -28.28
N TYR A 299 3.68 -10.11 -28.77
CA TYR A 299 3.68 -9.16 -29.89
C TYR A 299 4.27 -9.81 -31.15
N ASP A 300 3.41 -10.09 -32.12
CA ASP A 300 3.83 -10.62 -33.44
C ASP A 300 4.50 -9.54 -34.32
N ASN A 301 4.22 -8.26 -34.04
CA ASN A 301 4.76 -7.13 -34.81
C ASN A 301 5.76 -6.33 -33.96
N PRO A 302 7.08 -6.36 -34.30
CA PRO A 302 8.11 -5.64 -33.55
C PRO A 302 7.91 -4.12 -33.52
N SER A 303 7.32 -3.53 -34.57
CA SER A 303 7.06 -2.08 -34.60
C SER A 303 5.95 -1.69 -33.63
N LYS A 304 4.89 -2.52 -33.51
CA LYS A 304 3.83 -2.31 -32.50
C LYS A 304 4.36 -2.49 -31.09
N PHE A 305 5.25 -3.47 -30.87
CA PHE A 305 5.95 -3.65 -29.60
C PHE A 305 6.78 -2.42 -29.25
N ALA A 306 7.66 -1.96 -30.16
CA ALA A 306 8.52 -0.81 -29.92
C ALA A 306 7.71 0.48 -29.63
N ALA A 307 6.60 0.70 -30.34
CA ALA A 307 5.70 1.81 -30.08
C ALA A 307 5.04 1.73 -28.68
N ALA A 308 4.52 0.54 -28.32
CA ALA A 308 3.91 0.32 -26.99
C ALA A 308 4.93 0.47 -25.85
N PHE A 309 6.17 0.00 -26.07
CA PHE A 309 7.25 0.13 -25.10
C PHE A 309 7.67 1.59 -24.91
N LYS A 310 7.84 2.33 -26.01
CA LYS A 310 8.20 3.76 -25.95
C LYS A 310 7.12 4.61 -25.28
N GLU A 311 5.85 4.28 -25.47
CA GLU A 311 4.75 5.00 -24.82
C GLU A 311 4.79 4.87 -23.29
N ILE A 312 5.30 3.73 -22.76
CA ILE A 312 5.34 3.45 -21.31
C ILE A 312 6.65 3.89 -20.67
N PHE A 313 7.77 3.74 -21.38
CA PHE A 313 9.11 4.00 -20.84
C PHE A 313 9.81 5.24 -21.41
N ASP A 314 9.15 6.00 -22.29
CA ASP A 314 9.69 7.18 -23.00
C ASP A 314 10.97 6.92 -23.80
N THR A 315 11.35 5.65 -24.01
CA THR A 315 12.55 5.23 -24.71
C THR A 315 12.30 3.97 -25.52
N THR A 316 13.08 3.72 -26.56
CA THR A 316 12.96 2.48 -27.34
C THR A 316 13.52 1.27 -26.60
N PRO A 317 13.08 0.03 -26.92
CA PRO A 317 13.65 -1.19 -26.32
C PRO A 317 15.17 -1.31 -26.48
N ALA A 318 15.71 -0.80 -27.59
CA ALA A 318 17.15 -0.85 -27.87
C ALA A 318 17.93 0.13 -26.98
N GLU A 319 17.47 1.37 -26.87
CA GLU A 319 18.03 2.38 -25.99
C GLU A 319 17.93 1.94 -24.52
N TYR A 320 16.76 1.48 -24.07
CA TYR A 320 16.55 0.96 -22.72
C TYR A 320 17.52 -0.13 -22.32
N ARG A 321 17.82 -1.05 -23.24
CA ARG A 321 18.84 -2.11 -23.05
C ARG A 321 20.25 -1.54 -22.90
N ASN A 322 20.58 -0.49 -23.64
CA ASN A 322 21.92 0.11 -23.67
C ASN A 322 22.20 1.00 -22.48
N ASP A 323 21.21 1.78 -22.05
CA ASP A 323 21.35 2.78 -20.95
C ASP A 323 21.47 2.14 -19.57
N ARG A 324 21.10 0.87 -19.44
CA ARG A 324 21.18 0.12 -18.16
C ARG A 324 22.32 -0.92 -18.20
N ARG A 325 23.49 -0.47 -18.70
CA ARG A 325 24.74 -1.25 -18.66
C ARG A 325 25.40 -1.28 -17.30
#